data_b919a3baa3fa250ed5d49144977337f3
#
_entry.id   b919a3baa3fa250ed5d49144977337f3
#
_cell.length_a   1.000
_cell.length_b   1.000
_cell.length_c   1.000
_cell.angle_alpha   90.00
_cell.angle_beta   90.00
_cell.angle_gamma   90.00
#
_symmetry.space_group_name_H-M   'P 1'
#
loop_
_entity.id
_entity.type
_entity.pdbx_description
1 polymer ?
#
loop_
_entity_poly.entity_id
_entity_poly.type
_entity_poly.pdbx_seq_one_letter_code
_entity_poly.pdbx_strand_id
1 'polypeptide(L)'
;MDGFVLKNMLENLRPLFEQYASKDNVITEENVHKLENPQIRTILESVVQKLLLEGSKLYPEEHIAEFLQAIKAGKKGIILSEHYSNLDLPIFLYLMEQTGAAGVELAHRSIAMAGMKLTEEDPLIAALTEGYERIVIYPSRTLAGITDPVQLEEEKKRSRSINIASMRTLEEVRKEGKAVIVYPAGTRYRPGKPETKRGVREIDSYIRTSDVML
;
A
#
# COMPACT_ATOMS: atom_id res chain seq x y z
N MET A 1 7.01 -22.40 -1.79
CA MET A 1 5.76 -22.62 -2.57
C MET A 1 6.06 -22.14 -3.98
N ASP A 2 5.77 -22.98 -4.98
CA ASP A 2 6.07 -22.66 -6.39
C ASP A 2 5.25 -21.46 -6.85
N GLY A 3 5.90 -20.50 -7.51
CA GLY A 3 5.22 -19.32 -8.11
C GLY A 3 4.07 -19.69 -9.08
N PHE A 4 4.07 -20.93 -9.54
CA PHE A 4 3.01 -21.55 -10.34
C PHE A 4 1.70 -21.72 -9.53
N VAL A 5 1.77 -22.12 -8.26
CA VAL A 5 0.58 -22.31 -7.39
C VAL A 5 -0.13 -20.99 -7.15
N LEU A 6 0.62 -19.93 -6.80
CA LEU A 6 0.04 -18.60 -6.58
C LEU A 6 -0.60 -18.05 -7.86
N LYS A 7 0.08 -18.18 -9.01
CA LYS A 7 -0.44 -17.73 -10.29
C LYS A 7 -1.77 -18.41 -10.62
N ASN A 8 -1.83 -19.74 -10.52
CA ASN A 8 -3.06 -20.48 -10.80
C ASN A 8 -4.19 -20.10 -9.83
N MET A 9 -3.87 -19.88 -8.56
CA MET A 9 -4.87 -19.46 -7.57
C MET A 9 -5.45 -18.09 -7.90
N LEU A 10 -4.62 -17.11 -8.26
CA LEU A 10 -5.07 -15.78 -8.66
C LEU A 10 -5.86 -15.81 -9.98
N GLU A 11 -5.45 -16.62 -10.95
CA GLU A 11 -6.19 -16.79 -12.20
C GLU A 11 -7.58 -17.41 -11.96
N ASN A 12 -7.70 -18.39 -11.07
CA ASN A 12 -9.00 -18.97 -10.69
C ASN A 12 -9.92 -17.97 -9.99
N LEU A 13 -9.36 -16.97 -9.32
CA LEU A 13 -10.11 -15.91 -8.64
C LEU A 13 -10.36 -14.69 -9.53
N ARG A 14 -9.77 -14.63 -10.73
CA ARG A 14 -9.93 -13.53 -11.68
C ARG A 14 -11.39 -13.12 -11.92
N PRO A 15 -12.35 -14.06 -12.16
CA PRO A 15 -13.74 -13.68 -12.37
C PRO A 15 -14.36 -12.95 -11.17
N LEU A 16 -13.97 -13.30 -9.94
CA LEU A 16 -14.43 -12.62 -8.73
C LEU A 16 -13.81 -11.21 -8.63
N PHE A 17 -12.53 -11.06 -8.93
CA PHE A 17 -11.91 -9.74 -8.97
C PHE A 17 -12.58 -8.84 -10.02
N GLU A 18 -12.84 -9.36 -11.24
CA GLU A 18 -13.50 -8.61 -12.30
C GLU A 18 -14.95 -8.23 -11.95
N GLN A 19 -15.63 -9.05 -11.15
CA GLN A 19 -16.99 -8.78 -10.66
C GLN A 19 -17.04 -7.63 -9.67
N TYR A 20 -16.07 -7.54 -8.75
CA TYR A 20 -16.10 -6.62 -7.61
C TYR A 20 -15.18 -5.42 -7.76
N ALA A 21 -14.17 -5.47 -8.62
CA ALA A 21 -13.25 -4.36 -8.82
C ALA A 21 -13.91 -3.15 -9.48
N SER A 22 -13.40 -1.97 -9.15
CA SER A 22 -13.80 -0.72 -9.79
C SER A 22 -13.47 -0.72 -11.28
N LYS A 23 -14.34 -0.14 -12.08
CA LYS A 23 -14.12 0.05 -13.52
C LYS A 23 -13.41 1.36 -13.83
N ASP A 24 -13.39 2.29 -12.88
CA ASP A 24 -12.72 3.59 -13.02
C ASP A 24 -11.38 3.55 -12.29
N ASN A 25 -10.33 3.38 -13.08
CA ASN A 25 -8.95 3.27 -12.61
C ASN A 25 -8.12 4.55 -12.87
N VAL A 26 -8.71 5.59 -13.47
CA VAL A 26 -8.00 6.85 -13.73
C VAL A 26 -7.82 7.62 -12.43
N ILE A 27 -6.59 7.98 -12.12
CA ILE A 27 -6.25 8.74 -10.91
C ILE A 27 -6.18 10.23 -11.24
N THR A 28 -6.92 11.02 -10.46
CA THR A 28 -6.95 12.48 -10.48
C THR A 28 -6.71 13.03 -9.07
N GLU A 29 -6.52 14.35 -8.94
CA GLU A 29 -6.42 15.01 -7.63
C GLU A 29 -7.67 14.86 -6.75
N GLU A 30 -8.83 14.55 -7.34
CA GLU A 30 -10.10 14.41 -6.62
C GLU A 30 -10.28 13.01 -6.01
N ASN A 31 -9.54 12.01 -6.52
CA ASN A 31 -9.74 10.61 -6.15
C ASN A 31 -8.49 9.88 -5.65
N VAL A 32 -7.49 10.61 -5.16
CA VAL A 32 -6.25 10.05 -4.61
C VAL A 32 -6.49 9.19 -3.36
N HIS A 33 -7.56 9.45 -2.61
CA HIS A 33 -7.97 8.63 -1.48
C HIS A 33 -8.90 7.53 -1.97
N LYS A 34 -8.47 6.30 -1.86
CA LYS A 34 -9.25 5.11 -2.24
C LYS A 34 -9.60 4.32 -0.98
N LEU A 35 -10.89 4.21 -0.71
CA LEU A 35 -11.39 3.38 0.38
C LEU A 35 -11.19 1.89 0.08
N GLU A 36 -11.20 1.07 1.10
CA GLU A 36 -11.17 -0.39 0.94
C GLU A 36 -12.46 -0.90 0.29
N ASN A 37 -12.30 -1.96 -0.49
CA ASN A 37 -13.38 -2.76 -1.04
C ASN A 37 -13.49 -4.05 -0.22
N PRO A 38 -14.53 -4.21 0.64
CA PRO A 38 -14.63 -5.35 1.55
C PRO A 38 -14.72 -6.70 0.84
N GLN A 39 -15.32 -6.74 -0.37
CA GLN A 39 -15.42 -7.96 -1.16
C GLN A 39 -14.05 -8.41 -1.65
N ILE A 40 -13.27 -7.47 -2.18
CA ILE A 40 -11.88 -7.74 -2.61
C ILE A 40 -11.01 -8.13 -1.41
N ARG A 41 -11.16 -7.45 -0.28
CA ARG A 41 -10.44 -7.78 0.96
C ARG A 41 -10.72 -9.22 1.39
N THR A 42 -11.98 -9.64 1.44
CA THR A 42 -12.35 -11.02 1.81
C THR A 42 -11.72 -12.06 0.88
N ILE A 43 -11.70 -11.80 -0.44
CA ILE A 43 -11.02 -12.67 -1.41
C ILE A 43 -9.51 -12.75 -1.09
N LEU A 44 -8.85 -11.62 -0.86
CA LEU A 44 -7.42 -11.56 -0.55
C LEU A 44 -7.08 -12.28 0.76
N GLU A 45 -7.87 -12.11 1.80
CA GLU A 45 -7.69 -12.82 3.07
C GLU A 45 -7.79 -14.34 2.89
N SER A 46 -8.72 -14.83 2.05
CA SER A 46 -8.81 -16.24 1.72
C SER A 46 -7.57 -16.77 0.99
N VAL A 47 -6.93 -15.93 0.17
CA VAL A 47 -5.65 -16.25 -0.48
C VAL A 47 -4.53 -16.28 0.54
N VAL A 48 -4.43 -15.28 1.41
CA VAL A 48 -3.40 -15.16 2.45
C VAL A 48 -3.46 -16.39 3.39
N GLN A 49 -4.64 -16.76 3.87
CA GLN A 49 -4.83 -17.92 4.74
C GLN A 49 -4.28 -19.23 4.14
N LYS A 50 -4.42 -19.41 2.81
CA LYS A 50 -3.91 -20.60 2.12
C LYS A 50 -2.40 -20.56 1.87
N LEU A 51 -1.80 -19.37 1.88
CA LEU A 51 -0.38 -19.17 1.60
C LEU A 51 0.48 -19.13 2.86
N LEU A 52 -0.08 -18.76 4.00
CA LEU A 52 0.65 -18.67 5.25
C LEU A 52 1.14 -20.04 5.69
N LEU A 53 2.41 -20.09 6.08
CA LEU A 53 3.01 -21.26 6.69
C LEU A 53 2.67 -21.28 8.19
N GLU A 54 2.67 -22.47 8.76
CA GLU A 54 2.56 -22.65 10.21
C GLU A 54 3.65 -21.85 10.93
N GLY A 55 3.27 -21.13 11.99
CA GLY A 55 4.19 -20.26 12.74
C GLY A 55 4.45 -18.88 12.14
N SER A 56 3.84 -18.54 11.00
CA SER A 56 3.88 -17.15 10.48
C SER A 56 3.23 -16.19 11.47
N LYS A 57 3.95 -15.16 11.92
CA LYS A 57 3.44 -14.16 12.87
C LYS A 57 4.24 -12.85 12.79
N LEU A 58 3.66 -11.76 13.29
CA LEU A 58 4.40 -10.55 13.62
C LEU A 58 5.03 -10.68 15.00
N TYR A 59 6.22 -10.15 15.15
CA TYR A 59 6.97 -10.17 16.41
C TYR A 59 7.89 -8.95 16.51
N PRO A 60 8.01 -8.33 17.68
CA PRO A 60 7.24 -8.56 18.92
C PRO A 60 5.86 -7.87 18.90
N GLU A 61 4.84 -8.56 19.44
CA GLU A 61 3.44 -8.11 19.41
C GLU A 61 3.19 -6.87 20.28
N GLU A 62 3.96 -6.69 21.36
CA GLU A 62 3.86 -5.55 22.26
C GLU A 62 4.07 -4.20 21.56
N HIS A 63 4.92 -4.12 20.55
CA HIS A 63 5.15 -2.90 19.78
C HIS A 63 3.91 -2.43 19.02
N ILE A 64 3.02 -3.36 18.62
CA ILE A 64 1.76 -3.03 17.96
C ILE A 64 0.85 -2.26 18.91
N ALA A 65 0.73 -2.72 20.17
CA ALA A 65 -0.10 -2.07 21.17
C ALA A 65 0.46 -0.69 21.56
N GLU A 66 1.77 -0.58 21.75
CA GLU A 66 2.46 0.68 22.05
C GLU A 66 2.29 1.71 20.93
N PHE A 67 2.49 1.28 19.68
CA PHE A 67 2.34 2.12 18.52
C PHE A 67 0.89 2.60 18.36
N LEU A 68 -0.10 1.70 18.53
CA LEU A 68 -1.52 2.08 18.52
C LEU A 68 -1.85 3.12 19.58
N GLN A 69 -1.35 2.97 20.82
CA GLN A 69 -1.57 3.94 21.89
C GLN A 69 -0.99 5.30 21.53
N ALA A 70 0.20 5.34 20.91
CA ALA A 70 0.81 6.59 20.48
C ALA A 70 -0.05 7.31 19.41
N ILE A 71 -0.61 6.57 18.44
CA ILE A 71 -1.51 7.13 17.43
C ILE A 71 -2.80 7.65 18.08
N LYS A 72 -3.39 6.89 18.99
CA LYS A 72 -4.61 7.31 19.73
C LYS A 72 -4.35 8.55 20.60
N ALA A 73 -3.12 8.77 21.01
CA ALA A 73 -2.67 9.99 21.70
C ALA A 73 -2.37 11.17 20.74
N GLY A 74 -2.69 11.02 19.45
CA GLY A 74 -2.52 12.07 18.43
C GLY A 74 -1.13 12.14 17.78
N LYS A 75 -0.27 11.13 18.01
CA LYS A 75 1.02 11.03 17.33
C LYS A 75 0.84 10.60 15.87
N LYS A 76 1.62 11.19 14.97
CA LYS A 76 1.66 10.81 13.56
C LYS A 76 2.49 9.53 13.40
N GLY A 77 1.81 8.42 13.09
CA GLY A 77 2.44 7.10 12.94
C GLY A 77 2.80 6.76 11.51
N ILE A 78 3.98 6.16 11.33
CA ILE A 78 4.41 5.55 10.08
C ILE A 78 4.84 4.10 10.31
N ILE A 79 4.44 3.22 9.40
CA ILE A 79 4.84 1.81 9.36
C ILE A 79 5.72 1.63 8.12
N LEU A 80 6.93 1.16 8.30
CA LEU A 80 7.87 0.92 7.20
C LEU A 80 8.09 -0.58 7.01
N SER A 81 7.91 -1.06 5.79
CA SER A 81 8.13 -2.46 5.46
C SER A 81 8.94 -2.62 4.18
N GLU A 82 9.76 -3.66 4.09
CA GLU A 82 10.36 -4.08 2.82
C GLU A 82 9.28 -4.61 1.87
N HIS A 83 9.54 -4.53 0.55
CA HIS A 83 8.57 -4.91 -0.47
C HIS A 83 9.12 -6.03 -1.34
N TYR A 84 8.54 -7.23 -1.21
CA TYR A 84 8.94 -8.41 -1.96
C TYR A 84 7.86 -8.91 -2.93
N SER A 85 6.59 -8.67 -2.61
CA SER A 85 5.45 -9.27 -3.32
C SER A 85 4.26 -8.30 -3.38
N ASN A 86 3.33 -8.52 -4.30
CA ASN A 86 2.05 -7.80 -4.33
C ASN A 86 1.14 -8.19 -3.16
N LEU A 87 1.49 -9.24 -2.42
CA LEU A 87 0.74 -9.71 -1.25
C LEU A 87 1.33 -9.24 0.09
N ASP A 88 2.39 -8.42 0.08
CA ASP A 88 3.01 -7.99 1.33
C ASP A 88 2.02 -7.21 2.22
N LEU A 89 1.25 -6.29 1.65
CA LEU A 89 0.23 -5.55 2.41
C LEU A 89 -0.89 -6.45 2.94
N PRO A 90 -1.53 -7.31 2.11
CA PRO A 90 -2.49 -8.31 2.59
C PRO A 90 -1.97 -9.20 3.71
N ILE A 91 -0.77 -9.75 3.54
CA ILE A 91 -0.15 -10.64 4.54
C ILE A 91 0.14 -9.88 5.83
N PHE A 92 0.72 -8.68 5.73
CA PHE A 92 1.08 -7.87 6.88
C PHE A 92 -0.14 -7.48 7.71
N LEU A 93 -1.21 -6.98 7.08
CA LEU A 93 -2.43 -6.60 7.78
C LEU A 93 -3.15 -7.82 8.36
N TYR A 94 -3.23 -8.93 7.62
CA TYR A 94 -3.80 -10.18 8.13
C TYR A 94 -3.05 -10.68 9.39
N LEU A 95 -1.72 -10.71 9.35
CA LEU A 95 -0.92 -11.12 10.52
C LEU A 95 -1.05 -10.12 11.68
N MET A 96 -1.18 -8.83 11.40
CA MET A 96 -1.43 -7.80 12.42
C MET A 96 -2.74 -8.08 13.17
N GLU A 97 -3.81 -8.42 12.46
CA GLU A 97 -5.10 -8.77 13.06
C GLU A 97 -5.02 -10.02 13.96
N GLN A 98 -4.09 -10.94 13.69
CA GLN A 98 -3.88 -12.13 14.53
C GLN A 98 -3.18 -11.81 15.87
N THR A 99 -2.64 -10.61 16.07
CA THR A 99 -2.00 -10.20 17.35
C THR A 99 -3.00 -9.74 18.41
N GLY A 100 -4.31 -9.91 18.18
CA GLY A 100 -5.37 -9.58 19.12
C GLY A 100 -6.02 -8.22 18.89
N ALA A 101 -6.76 -7.71 19.87
CA ALA A 101 -7.60 -6.53 19.71
C ALA A 101 -6.84 -5.25 19.25
N ALA A 102 -5.62 -5.05 19.75
CA ALA A 102 -4.78 -3.91 19.34
C ALA A 102 -4.37 -4.03 17.85
N GLY A 103 -4.03 -5.24 17.40
CA GLY A 103 -3.68 -5.48 16.00
C GLY A 103 -4.87 -5.30 15.07
N VAL A 104 -6.05 -5.77 15.45
CA VAL A 104 -7.28 -5.55 14.68
C VAL A 104 -7.57 -4.04 14.56
N GLU A 105 -7.51 -3.28 15.67
CA GLU A 105 -7.75 -1.84 15.63
C GLU A 105 -6.68 -1.12 14.77
N LEU A 106 -5.40 -1.50 14.90
CA LEU A 106 -4.33 -0.88 14.12
C LEU A 106 -4.46 -1.21 12.62
N ALA A 107 -4.81 -2.44 12.26
CA ALA A 107 -5.04 -2.83 10.87
C ALA A 107 -6.14 -1.97 10.21
N HIS A 108 -7.26 -1.77 10.91
CA HIS A 108 -8.35 -0.89 10.45
C HIS A 108 -7.99 0.60 10.42
N ARG A 109 -6.99 1.04 11.20
CA ARG A 109 -6.46 2.41 11.17
C ARG A 109 -5.30 2.57 10.21
N SER A 110 -4.91 1.53 9.51
CA SER A 110 -3.77 1.57 8.60
C SER A 110 -4.19 1.93 7.17
N ILE A 111 -3.46 2.85 6.56
CA ILE A 111 -3.66 3.29 5.18
C ILE A 111 -2.33 3.16 4.42
N ALA A 112 -2.36 2.59 3.22
CA ALA A 112 -1.14 2.36 2.44
C ALA A 112 -0.87 3.51 1.45
N MET A 113 0.41 3.87 1.26
CA MET A 113 0.83 4.71 0.13
C MET A 113 1.05 3.82 -1.10
N ALA A 114 0.37 4.11 -2.20
CA ALA A 114 0.41 3.32 -3.42
C ALA A 114 0.76 4.17 -4.65
N GLY A 115 1.65 3.68 -5.52
CA GLY A 115 1.93 4.35 -6.79
C GLY A 115 0.81 4.14 -7.80
N MET A 116 0.41 5.19 -8.54
CA MET A 116 -0.70 5.16 -9.50
C MET A 116 -0.60 4.06 -10.58
N LYS A 117 0.62 3.69 -10.96
CA LYS A 117 0.83 2.60 -11.94
C LYS A 117 0.20 1.27 -11.53
N LEU A 118 0.11 1.00 -10.22
CA LEU A 118 -0.55 -0.21 -9.71
C LEU A 118 -2.05 -0.23 -10.04
N THR A 119 -2.66 0.94 -10.20
CA THR A 119 -4.09 1.08 -10.49
C THR A 119 -4.35 1.18 -12.00
N GLU A 120 -3.43 1.76 -12.78
CA GLU A 120 -3.66 2.08 -14.19
C GLU A 120 -3.13 1.03 -15.18
N GLU A 121 -2.09 0.23 -14.84
CA GLU A 121 -1.37 -0.62 -15.80
C GLU A 121 -1.90 -2.06 -15.90
N ASP A 122 -2.29 -2.69 -14.80
CA ASP A 122 -2.71 -4.10 -14.78
C ASP A 122 -4.03 -4.24 -14.01
N PRO A 123 -5.13 -4.64 -14.69
CA PRO A 123 -6.45 -4.76 -14.06
C PRO A 123 -6.48 -5.72 -12.86
N LEU A 124 -5.73 -6.82 -12.89
CA LEU A 124 -5.66 -7.75 -11.76
C LEU A 124 -4.91 -7.13 -10.58
N ILE A 125 -3.79 -6.45 -10.85
CA ILE A 125 -3.03 -5.74 -9.81
C ILE A 125 -3.87 -4.59 -9.24
N ALA A 126 -4.57 -3.84 -10.11
CA ALA A 126 -5.51 -2.80 -9.68
C ALA A 126 -6.54 -3.37 -8.70
N ALA A 127 -7.20 -4.47 -9.07
CA ALA A 127 -8.16 -5.15 -8.22
C ALA A 127 -7.56 -5.58 -6.87
N LEU A 128 -6.36 -6.19 -6.87
CA LEU A 128 -5.66 -6.56 -5.62
C LEU A 128 -5.41 -5.36 -4.70
N THR A 129 -5.15 -4.17 -5.27
CA THR A 129 -4.93 -2.97 -4.44
C THR A 129 -6.21 -2.41 -3.82
N GLU A 130 -7.39 -2.76 -4.35
CA GLU A 130 -8.67 -2.25 -3.86
C GLU A 130 -9.09 -2.85 -2.51
N GLY A 131 -8.55 -3.98 -2.14
CA GLY A 131 -8.88 -4.64 -0.86
C GLY A 131 -8.48 -3.85 0.38
N TYR A 132 -7.73 -2.76 0.22
CA TYR A 132 -7.22 -1.98 1.36
C TYR A 132 -7.29 -0.48 1.08
N GLU A 133 -7.51 0.28 2.14
CA GLU A 133 -7.52 1.74 2.07
C GLU A 133 -6.13 2.26 1.68
N ARG A 134 -6.09 3.20 0.73
CA ARG A 134 -4.83 3.72 0.20
C ARG A 134 -4.89 5.17 -0.25
N ILE A 135 -3.74 5.84 -0.16
CA ILE A 135 -3.49 7.13 -0.79
C ILE A 135 -2.62 6.88 -2.02
N VAL A 136 -3.11 7.31 -3.18
CA VAL A 136 -2.40 7.12 -4.44
C VAL A 136 -1.49 8.31 -4.72
N ILE A 137 -0.21 8.04 -5.02
CA ILE A 137 0.79 9.04 -5.39
C ILE A 137 1.24 8.84 -6.84
N TYR A 138 1.73 9.92 -7.45
CA TYR A 138 2.44 9.86 -8.72
C TYR A 138 3.95 9.71 -8.46
N PRO A 139 4.57 8.52 -8.70
CA PRO A 139 5.98 8.31 -8.40
C PRO A 139 6.89 9.11 -9.33
N SER A 140 7.91 9.77 -8.79
CA SER A 140 8.91 10.54 -9.57
C SER A 140 9.62 9.73 -10.65
N ARG A 141 9.82 8.42 -10.41
CA ARG A 141 10.39 7.49 -11.40
C ARG A 141 9.58 7.39 -12.70
N THR A 142 8.26 7.63 -12.64
CA THR A 142 7.42 7.59 -13.84
C THR A 142 7.81 8.68 -14.83
N LEU A 143 8.13 9.88 -14.32
CA LEU A 143 8.59 11.00 -15.16
C LEU A 143 9.95 10.74 -15.82
N ALA A 144 10.83 10.01 -15.15
CA ALA A 144 12.18 9.74 -15.66
C ALA A 144 12.19 8.88 -16.95
N GLY A 145 11.11 8.17 -17.24
CA GLY A 145 10.97 7.34 -18.46
C GLY A 145 10.37 8.07 -19.67
N ILE A 146 9.93 9.33 -19.49
CA ILE A 146 9.27 10.08 -20.56
C ILE A 146 10.32 10.87 -21.37
N THR A 147 10.42 10.57 -22.66
CA THR A 147 11.39 11.20 -23.56
C THR A 147 10.81 12.34 -24.39
N ASP A 148 9.49 12.35 -24.62
CA ASP A 148 8.82 13.43 -25.33
C ASP A 148 8.69 14.68 -24.45
N PRO A 149 9.18 15.87 -24.87
CA PRO A 149 9.17 17.06 -24.04
C PRO A 149 7.77 17.59 -23.73
N VAL A 150 6.83 17.47 -24.66
CA VAL A 150 5.46 17.98 -24.49
C VAL A 150 4.74 17.09 -23.49
N GLN A 151 4.79 15.78 -23.68
CA GLN A 151 4.23 14.81 -22.76
C GLN A 151 4.86 14.92 -21.34
N LEU A 152 6.17 15.15 -21.26
CA LEU A 152 6.86 15.34 -19.99
C LEU A 152 6.32 16.55 -19.20
N GLU A 153 6.07 17.67 -19.86
CA GLU A 153 5.52 18.86 -19.20
C GLU A 153 4.06 18.68 -18.76
N GLU A 154 3.25 17.97 -19.53
CA GLU A 154 1.89 17.59 -19.13
C GLU A 154 1.89 16.67 -17.93
N GLU A 155 2.71 15.60 -17.95
CA GLU A 155 2.81 14.66 -16.86
C GLU A 155 3.46 15.25 -15.59
N LYS A 156 4.35 16.23 -15.70
CA LYS A 156 4.83 17.00 -14.55
C LYS A 156 3.70 17.78 -13.88
N LYS A 157 2.81 18.42 -14.64
CA LYS A 157 1.65 19.13 -14.08
C LYS A 157 0.71 18.16 -13.38
N ARG A 158 0.38 17.04 -14.04
CA ARG A 158 -0.45 15.97 -13.48
C ARG A 158 0.16 15.42 -12.19
N SER A 159 1.46 15.09 -12.21
CA SER A 159 2.20 14.60 -11.04
C SER A 159 2.12 15.58 -9.86
N ARG A 160 2.30 16.87 -10.13
CA ARG A 160 2.25 17.90 -9.09
C ARG A 160 0.86 18.02 -8.47
N SER A 161 -0.20 18.04 -9.29
CA SER A 161 -1.59 18.11 -8.82
C SER A 161 -1.93 16.91 -7.93
N ILE A 162 -1.69 15.70 -8.41
CA ILE A 162 -1.92 14.45 -7.68
C ILE A 162 -1.14 14.43 -6.36
N ASN A 163 0.16 14.72 -6.38
CA ASN A 163 0.98 14.64 -5.17
C ASN A 163 0.63 15.71 -4.13
N ILE A 164 0.19 16.91 -4.54
CA ILE A 164 -0.33 17.92 -3.60
C ILE A 164 -1.60 17.40 -2.93
N ALA A 165 -2.55 16.84 -3.69
CA ALA A 165 -3.76 16.26 -3.14
C ALA A 165 -3.46 15.09 -2.19
N SER A 166 -2.55 14.19 -2.59
CA SER A 166 -2.12 13.06 -1.75
C SER A 166 -1.51 13.51 -0.42
N MET A 167 -0.70 14.58 -0.41
CA MET A 167 -0.12 15.10 0.83
C MET A 167 -1.15 15.77 1.73
N ARG A 168 -2.17 16.42 1.17
CA ARG A 168 -3.30 16.94 1.95
C ARG A 168 -4.08 15.80 2.60
N THR A 169 -4.46 14.80 1.82
CA THR A 169 -5.13 13.60 2.33
C THR A 169 -4.32 12.90 3.41
N LEU A 170 -3.00 12.78 3.24
CA LEU A 170 -2.10 12.22 4.25
C LEU A 170 -2.21 12.97 5.59
N GLU A 171 -2.20 14.29 5.57
CA GLU A 171 -2.33 15.08 6.80
C GLU A 171 -3.74 14.99 7.41
N GLU A 172 -4.78 14.82 6.60
CA GLU A 172 -6.16 14.63 7.06
C GLU A 172 -6.32 13.28 7.77
N VAL A 173 -5.92 12.18 7.15
CA VAL A 173 -6.03 10.83 7.74
C VAL A 173 -5.16 10.67 9.01
N ARG A 174 -4.02 11.35 9.07
CA ARG A 174 -3.20 11.41 10.29
C ARG A 174 -3.91 12.09 11.45
N LYS A 175 -4.67 13.17 11.19
CA LYS A 175 -5.50 13.83 12.21
C LYS A 175 -6.65 12.95 12.68
N GLU A 176 -7.13 12.05 11.84
CA GLU A 176 -8.13 11.03 12.19
C GLU A 176 -7.53 9.85 12.98
N GLY A 177 -6.23 9.88 13.27
CA GLY A 177 -5.53 8.84 14.00
C GLY A 177 -5.30 7.58 13.18
N LYS A 178 -5.00 7.73 11.88
CA LYS A 178 -4.57 6.62 11.02
C LYS A 178 -3.04 6.53 10.93
N ALA A 179 -2.54 5.31 10.84
CA ALA A 179 -1.15 5.00 10.57
C ALA A 179 -0.91 4.85 9.07
N VAL A 180 0.21 5.35 8.59
CA VAL A 180 0.54 5.29 7.16
C VAL A 180 1.58 4.21 6.90
N ILE A 181 1.24 3.23 6.05
CA ILE A 181 2.15 2.16 5.63
C ILE A 181 2.88 2.62 4.36
N VAL A 182 4.20 2.54 4.40
CA VAL A 182 5.06 2.92 3.27
C VAL A 182 6.10 1.83 3.00
N TYR A 183 6.29 1.53 1.75
CA TYR A 183 7.38 0.67 1.26
C TYR A 183 8.54 1.57 0.78
N PRO A 184 9.63 1.71 1.56
CA PRO A 184 10.65 2.73 1.31
C PRO A 184 11.31 2.65 -0.05
N ALA A 185 11.44 1.46 -0.63
CA ALA A 185 12.00 1.29 -1.96
C ALA A 185 11.07 1.74 -3.10
N GLY A 186 9.76 1.93 -2.83
CA GLY A 186 8.75 2.31 -3.81
C GLY A 186 8.62 1.32 -4.99
N THR A 187 9.21 0.13 -4.85
CA THR A 187 9.13 -0.98 -5.80
C THR A 187 9.45 -2.28 -5.09
N ARG A 188 8.94 -3.40 -5.61
CA ARG A 188 9.31 -4.73 -5.13
C ARG A 188 10.77 -5.03 -5.38
N TYR A 189 11.40 -5.70 -4.42
CA TYR A 189 12.75 -6.24 -4.61
C TYR A 189 12.77 -7.23 -5.79
N ARG A 190 13.79 -7.10 -6.63
CA ARG A 190 14.04 -8.00 -7.75
C ARG A 190 15.43 -8.60 -7.62
N PRO A 191 15.56 -9.94 -7.51
CA PRO A 191 16.87 -10.60 -7.52
C PRO A 191 17.72 -10.13 -8.70
N GLY A 192 19.01 -9.87 -8.45
CA GLY A 192 19.93 -9.35 -9.47
C GLY A 192 19.81 -7.84 -9.75
N LYS A 193 18.88 -7.12 -9.09
CA LYS A 193 18.70 -5.66 -9.21
C LYS A 193 18.79 -4.97 -7.85
N PRO A 194 20.01 -4.77 -7.30
CA PRO A 194 20.22 -4.23 -5.96
C PRO A 194 19.64 -2.81 -5.79
N GLU A 195 19.52 -2.05 -6.88
CA GLU A 195 18.88 -0.74 -6.88
C GLU A 195 17.41 -0.77 -6.43
N THR A 196 16.74 -1.93 -6.53
CA THR A 196 15.35 -2.10 -6.06
C THR A 196 15.22 -2.23 -4.53
N LYS A 197 16.34 -2.35 -3.80
CA LYS A 197 16.37 -2.27 -2.33
C LYS A 197 16.57 -0.84 -1.81
N ARG A 198 17.02 0.09 -2.67
CA ARG A 198 17.27 1.45 -2.23
C ARG A 198 15.99 2.19 -1.94
N GLY A 199 15.94 2.82 -0.77
CA GLY A 199 14.88 3.77 -0.43
C GLY A 199 14.84 4.92 -1.43
N VAL A 200 13.63 5.33 -1.83
CA VAL A 200 13.44 6.53 -2.65
C VAL A 200 13.67 7.77 -1.79
N ARG A 201 14.09 8.87 -2.42
CA ARG A 201 14.43 10.11 -1.71
C ARG A 201 13.23 10.69 -0.93
N GLU A 202 12.05 10.48 -1.46
CA GLU A 202 10.80 10.99 -0.91
C GLU A 202 10.49 10.42 0.49
N ILE A 203 11.04 9.24 0.83
CA ILE A 203 10.81 8.60 2.13
C ILE A 203 11.30 9.45 3.30
N ASP A 204 12.37 10.23 3.10
CA ASP A 204 12.92 11.11 4.13
C ASP A 204 11.86 12.10 4.64
N SER A 205 11.03 12.62 3.77
CA SER A 205 9.95 13.56 4.15
C SER A 205 8.86 12.87 4.99
N TYR A 206 8.50 11.62 4.67
CA TYR A 206 7.52 10.86 5.45
C TYR A 206 8.05 10.57 6.86
N ILE A 207 9.31 10.16 6.98
CA ILE A 207 9.95 9.87 8.27
C ILE A 207 10.04 11.14 9.11
N ARG A 208 10.54 12.24 8.56
CA ARG A 208 10.70 13.53 9.28
C ARG A 208 9.40 14.13 9.79
N THR A 209 8.29 13.81 9.13
CA THR A 209 6.97 14.31 9.51
C THR A 209 6.17 13.34 10.37
N SER A 210 6.78 12.24 10.79
CA SER A 210 6.17 11.26 11.70
C SER A 210 6.78 11.36 13.10
N ASP A 211 5.95 11.11 14.12
CA ASP A 211 6.34 11.18 15.53
C ASP A 211 6.75 9.79 16.06
N VAL A 212 6.17 8.74 15.49
CA VAL A 212 6.43 7.34 15.88
C VAL A 212 6.50 6.44 14.66
N MET A 213 7.31 5.39 14.76
CA MET A 213 7.56 4.45 13.65
C MET A 213 7.48 3.00 14.17
N LEU A 214 6.85 2.15 13.35
CA LEU A 214 6.81 0.70 13.50
C LEU A 214 7.52 0.03 12.33
#